data_1833351ac304f6237fa83313ebc69192
#
_entry.id   1833351ac304f6237fa83313ebc69192
#
_cell.length_a   1.000
_cell.length_b   1.000
_cell.length_c   1.000
_cell.angle_alpha   90.00
_cell.angle_beta   90.00
_cell.angle_gamma   90.00
#
_symmetry.space_group_name_H-M   'P 1'
#
loop_
_entity.id
_entity.type
_entity.pdbx_description
1 polymer ?
#
loop_
_entity_poly.entity_id
_entity_poly.type
_entity_poly.pdbx_seq_one_letter_code
_entity_poly.pdbx_strand_id
1 'polypeptide(L)'
;MRKLLLLLFSALFVLSAQAEDVLRLMTYNVRNANGMDGICNYQRVANVINNTRPDIVAIQELDSMTARSNRTDVLKELAERTQLHPCFAPAIDYDGGKYGIGILSKETP
;
A
#
# COMPACT_ATOMS: atom_id res chain seq x y z
N MET A 1 -4.34 -19.27 48.18
CA MET A 1 -3.34 -18.92 47.15
C MET A 1 -3.60 -19.58 45.79
N ARG A 2 -3.84 -20.89 45.73
CA ARG A 2 -4.09 -21.56 44.44
C ARG A 2 -5.30 -21.04 43.69
N LYS A 3 -6.41 -20.68 44.37
CA LYS A 3 -7.62 -20.14 43.75
C LYS A 3 -7.40 -18.76 43.17
N LEU A 4 -6.58 -17.91 43.80
CA LEU A 4 -6.25 -16.57 43.32
C LEU A 4 -5.39 -16.63 42.07
N LEU A 5 -4.41 -17.52 41.98
CA LEU A 5 -3.56 -17.73 40.82
C LEU A 5 -4.36 -18.17 39.57
N LEU A 6 -5.33 -19.08 39.77
CA LEU A 6 -6.19 -19.54 38.68
C LEU A 6 -7.10 -18.43 38.14
N LEU A 7 -7.61 -17.54 39.00
CA LEU A 7 -8.40 -16.39 38.59
C LEU A 7 -7.59 -15.37 37.80
N LEU A 8 -6.34 -15.09 38.18
CA LEU A 8 -5.43 -14.21 37.46
C LEU A 8 -5.08 -14.78 36.09
N PHE A 9 -4.82 -16.05 35.97
CA PHE A 9 -4.53 -16.71 34.70
C PHE A 9 -5.74 -16.66 33.74
N SER A 10 -6.94 -16.92 34.27
CA SER A 10 -8.18 -16.83 33.48
C SER A 10 -8.45 -15.39 32.97
N ALA A 11 -8.19 -14.37 33.81
CA ALA A 11 -8.35 -12.97 33.42
C ALA A 11 -7.38 -12.57 32.29
N LEU A 12 -6.13 -12.99 32.35
CA LEU A 12 -5.13 -12.76 31.31
C LEU A 12 -5.52 -13.45 30.00
N PHE A 13 -6.03 -14.66 30.05
CA PHE A 13 -6.49 -15.39 28.86
C PHE A 13 -7.67 -14.70 28.19
N VAL A 14 -8.66 -14.20 28.95
CA VAL A 14 -9.81 -13.47 28.44
C VAL A 14 -9.39 -12.15 27.78
N LEU A 15 -8.45 -11.40 28.36
CA LEU A 15 -7.89 -10.18 27.76
C LEU A 15 -7.19 -10.47 26.43
N SER A 16 -6.44 -11.55 26.35
CA SER A 16 -5.78 -12.00 25.11
C SER A 16 -6.80 -12.37 24.02
N ALA A 17 -7.93 -12.98 24.37
CA ALA A 17 -8.99 -13.36 23.43
C ALA A 17 -9.81 -12.17 22.90
N GLN A 18 -9.71 -10.99 23.50
CA GLN A 18 -10.41 -9.78 23.09
C GLN A 18 -9.62 -8.89 22.15
N ALA A 19 -8.40 -9.29 21.75
CA ALA A 19 -7.63 -8.56 20.75
C ALA A 19 -8.37 -8.58 19.41
N GLU A 20 -8.63 -7.40 18.84
CA GLU A 20 -9.28 -7.24 17.55
C GLU A 20 -8.25 -7.11 16.44
N ASP A 21 -8.54 -7.73 15.29
CA ASP A 21 -7.76 -7.50 14.07
C ASP A 21 -8.22 -6.18 13.44
N VAL A 22 -7.25 -5.38 13.00
CA VAL A 22 -7.48 -4.10 12.32
C VAL A 22 -6.96 -4.19 10.90
N LEU A 23 -7.82 -3.88 9.94
CA LEU A 23 -7.46 -3.76 8.53
C LEU A 23 -7.33 -2.29 8.18
N ARG A 24 -6.14 -1.89 7.70
CA ARG A 24 -5.86 -0.54 7.21
C ARG A 24 -6.01 -0.46 5.71
N LEU A 25 -6.96 0.33 5.26
CA LEU A 25 -7.18 0.62 3.85
C LEU A 25 -6.77 2.06 3.57
N MET A 26 -6.08 2.25 2.44
CA MET A 26 -5.65 3.57 1.98
C MET A 26 -6.08 3.76 0.53
N THR A 27 -6.45 4.98 0.16
CA THR A 27 -6.60 5.39 -1.23
C THR A 27 -5.70 6.58 -1.47
N TYR A 28 -4.99 6.59 -2.61
CA TYR A 28 -3.97 7.58 -2.89
C TYR A 28 -3.91 7.90 -4.38
N ASN A 29 -4.31 9.11 -4.76
CA ASN A 29 -4.05 9.63 -6.09
C ASN A 29 -2.61 10.15 -6.13
N VAL A 30 -1.73 9.47 -6.83
CA VAL A 30 -0.30 9.78 -6.82
C VAL A 30 0.13 10.76 -7.92
N ARG A 31 -0.79 11.10 -8.83
CA ARG A 31 -0.49 12.00 -9.96
C ARG A 31 0.78 11.55 -10.70
N ASN A 32 0.84 10.27 -11.02
CA ASN A 32 2.00 9.62 -11.65
C ASN A 32 3.33 9.91 -10.94
N ALA A 33 3.31 9.98 -9.60
CA ALA A 33 4.43 10.31 -8.72
C ALA A 33 5.02 11.72 -8.89
N ASN A 34 4.29 12.62 -9.56
CA ASN A 34 4.68 14.02 -9.65
C ASN A 34 4.21 14.80 -8.43
N GLY A 35 5.13 15.49 -7.76
CA GLY A 35 4.80 16.37 -6.64
C GLY A 35 4.24 17.71 -7.11
N MET A 36 3.80 18.53 -6.15
CA MET A 36 3.34 19.89 -6.40
C MET A 36 4.46 20.80 -6.97
N ASP A 37 5.71 20.41 -6.79
CA ASP A 37 6.91 21.03 -7.33
C ASP A 37 7.20 20.62 -8.79
N GLY A 38 6.38 19.73 -9.37
CA GLY A 38 6.58 19.21 -10.72
C GLY A 38 7.68 18.14 -10.84
N ILE A 39 8.26 17.71 -9.71
CA ILE A 39 9.32 16.69 -9.69
C ILE A 39 8.69 15.32 -9.49
N CYS A 40 9.03 14.37 -10.39
CA CYS A 40 8.66 12.96 -10.24
C CYS A 40 9.60 12.29 -9.24
N ASN A 41 9.03 11.70 -8.19
CA ASN A 41 9.82 11.07 -7.14
C ASN A 41 9.08 9.88 -6.54
N TYR A 42 9.45 8.68 -6.95
CA TYR A 42 8.81 7.44 -6.49
C TYR A 42 9.07 7.19 -5.00
N GLN A 43 10.26 7.52 -4.51
CA GLN A 43 10.59 7.32 -3.09
C GLN A 43 9.74 8.20 -2.18
N ARG A 44 9.45 9.44 -2.61
CA ARG A 44 8.59 10.35 -1.86
C ARG A 44 7.17 9.79 -1.69
N VAL A 45 6.60 9.22 -2.76
CA VAL A 45 5.29 8.55 -2.72
C VAL A 45 5.36 7.31 -1.83
N ALA A 46 6.39 6.49 -2.00
CA ALA A 46 6.59 5.29 -1.18
C ALA A 46 6.73 5.64 0.31
N ASN A 47 7.38 6.74 0.65
CA ASN A 47 7.51 7.18 2.05
C ASN A 47 6.15 7.49 2.68
N VAL A 48 5.23 8.12 1.94
CA VAL A 48 3.87 8.38 2.42
C VAL A 48 3.15 7.07 2.72
N ILE A 49 3.23 6.11 1.80
CA ILE A 49 2.63 4.78 1.98
C ILE A 49 3.25 4.07 3.18
N ASN A 50 4.58 4.03 3.27
CA ASN A 50 5.28 3.35 4.35
C ASN A 50 4.96 3.96 5.72
N ASN A 51 4.82 5.29 5.80
CA ASN A 51 4.45 5.96 7.05
C ASN A 51 3.00 5.69 7.46
N THR A 52 2.12 5.47 6.50
CA THR A 52 0.70 5.15 6.74
C THR A 52 0.51 3.69 7.16
N ARG A 53 1.40 2.79 6.73
CA ARG A 53 1.36 1.35 7.00
C ARG A 53 0.02 0.70 6.63
N PRO A 54 -0.44 0.84 5.38
CA PRO A 54 -1.68 0.20 4.95
C PRO A 54 -1.49 -1.30 4.73
N ASP A 55 -2.56 -2.05 4.90
CA ASP A 55 -2.62 -3.45 4.47
C ASP A 55 -2.90 -3.52 2.98
N ILE A 56 -3.73 -2.61 2.49
CA ILE A 56 -4.07 -2.46 1.07
C ILE A 56 -4.13 -0.97 0.76
N VAL A 57 -3.52 -0.56 -0.36
CA VAL A 57 -3.67 0.78 -0.90
C VAL A 57 -4.15 0.74 -2.35
N ALA A 58 -5.23 1.46 -2.62
CA ALA A 58 -5.73 1.71 -3.97
C ALA A 58 -5.08 2.99 -4.50
N ILE A 59 -4.43 2.90 -5.65
CA ILE A 59 -3.63 3.99 -6.22
C ILE A 59 -4.23 4.40 -7.55
N GLN A 60 -4.43 5.69 -7.76
CA GLN A 60 -4.94 6.27 -8.98
C GLN A 60 -3.86 7.08 -9.69
N GLU A 61 -4.06 7.32 -11.00
CA GLU A 61 -3.19 8.08 -11.89
C GLU A 61 -1.79 7.49 -12.01
N LEU A 62 -1.73 6.26 -12.53
CA LEU A 62 -0.50 5.51 -12.74
C LEU A 62 -0.21 5.33 -14.23
N ASP A 63 1.00 5.68 -14.64
CA ASP A 63 1.54 5.28 -15.93
C ASP A 63 2.22 3.91 -15.83
N SER A 64 2.14 3.14 -16.90
CA SER A 64 2.93 1.93 -17.08
C SER A 64 3.59 1.97 -18.44
N MET A 65 4.91 2.05 -18.46
CA MET A 65 5.73 1.99 -19.67
C MET A 65 5.46 3.11 -20.67
N THR A 66 4.99 4.27 -20.23
CA THR A 66 4.78 5.44 -21.10
C THR A 66 6.09 6.14 -21.40
N ALA A 67 6.14 6.86 -22.54
CA ALA A 67 7.32 7.63 -22.92
C ALA A 67 7.61 8.74 -21.89
N ARG A 68 6.58 9.43 -21.39
CA ARG A 68 6.75 10.50 -20.40
C ARG A 68 7.27 10.00 -19.05
N SER A 69 7.11 8.72 -18.75
CA SER A 69 7.65 8.08 -17.55
C SER A 69 8.95 7.31 -17.83
N ASN A 70 9.64 7.60 -18.94
CA ASN A 70 10.86 6.91 -19.35
C ASN A 70 10.70 5.39 -19.44
N ARG A 71 9.54 4.94 -19.94
CA ARG A 71 9.21 3.50 -20.04
C ARG A 71 9.26 2.77 -18.70
N THR A 72 8.94 3.48 -17.62
CA THR A 72 8.94 2.91 -16.27
C THR A 72 7.57 2.32 -15.94
N ASP A 73 7.57 1.16 -15.32
CA ASP A 73 6.40 0.60 -14.63
C ASP A 73 6.31 1.25 -13.25
N VAL A 74 5.50 2.30 -13.13
CA VAL A 74 5.42 3.13 -11.93
C VAL A 74 4.95 2.32 -10.72
N LEU A 75 3.93 1.48 -10.88
CA LEU A 75 3.42 0.67 -9.77
C LEU A 75 4.47 -0.32 -9.27
N LYS A 76 5.26 -0.90 -10.17
CA LYS A 76 6.36 -1.80 -9.80
C LYS A 76 7.41 -1.08 -8.97
N GLU A 77 7.76 0.15 -9.35
CA GLU A 77 8.68 1.00 -8.56
C GLU A 77 8.16 1.24 -7.15
N LEU A 78 6.88 1.53 -7.02
CA LEU A 78 6.25 1.73 -5.72
C LEU A 78 6.19 0.42 -4.91
N ALA A 79 5.90 -0.70 -5.57
CA ALA A 79 5.87 -2.01 -4.94
C ALA A 79 7.22 -2.39 -4.33
N GLU A 80 8.30 -2.20 -5.08
CA GLU A 80 9.66 -2.50 -4.61
C GLU A 80 10.06 -1.63 -3.41
N ARG A 81 9.70 -0.36 -3.43
CA ARG A 81 10.04 0.60 -2.35
C ARG A 81 9.16 0.47 -1.11
N THR A 82 8.01 -0.16 -1.21
CA THR A 82 7.09 -0.40 -0.09
C THR A 82 7.08 -1.84 0.38
N GLN A 83 7.67 -2.76 -0.40
CA GLN A 83 7.62 -4.21 -0.17
C GLN A 83 6.19 -4.76 -0.15
N LEU A 84 5.31 -4.14 -0.93
CA LEU A 84 3.94 -4.58 -1.13
C LEU A 84 3.80 -5.25 -2.49
N HIS A 85 2.76 -6.06 -2.66
CA HIS A 85 2.50 -6.79 -3.90
C HIS A 85 1.64 -5.95 -4.85
N PRO A 86 2.06 -5.74 -6.12
CA PRO A 86 1.34 -4.91 -7.06
C PRO A 86 0.31 -5.68 -7.87
N CYS A 87 -0.79 -5.01 -8.18
CA CYS A 87 -1.75 -5.45 -9.19
C CYS A 87 -2.20 -4.22 -9.98
N PHE A 88 -1.83 -4.16 -11.27
CA PHE A 88 -2.12 -3.02 -12.14
C PHE A 88 -3.35 -3.31 -13.00
N ALA A 89 -4.24 -2.31 -13.12
CA ALA A 89 -5.41 -2.37 -13.98
C ALA A 89 -5.32 -1.23 -15.02
N PRO A 90 -4.97 -1.56 -16.28
CA PRO A 90 -4.93 -0.56 -17.34
C PRO A 90 -6.34 -0.09 -17.68
N ALA A 91 -6.52 1.24 -17.79
CA ALA A 91 -7.76 1.85 -18.21
C ALA A 91 -7.74 2.21 -19.70
N ILE A 92 -6.63 2.82 -20.16
CA ILE A 92 -6.46 3.24 -21.55
C ILE A 92 -5.02 3.02 -22.01
N ASP A 93 -4.86 2.91 -23.34
CA ASP A 93 -3.57 3.07 -24.00
C ASP A 93 -3.20 4.55 -23.97
N TYR A 94 -1.98 4.86 -23.63
CA TYR A 94 -1.52 6.23 -23.52
C TYR A 94 -0.01 6.32 -23.73
N ASP A 95 0.42 7.24 -24.56
CA ASP A 95 1.83 7.63 -24.75
C ASP A 95 2.78 6.43 -24.94
N GLY A 96 2.35 5.44 -25.70
CA GLY A 96 3.12 4.23 -26.00
C GLY A 96 3.10 3.16 -24.91
N GLY A 97 2.39 3.39 -23.84
CA GLY A 97 2.18 2.45 -22.72
C GLY A 97 0.73 2.40 -22.30
N LYS A 98 0.50 2.34 -20.99
CA LYS A 98 -0.83 2.27 -20.38
C LYS A 98 -0.95 3.35 -19.30
N TYR A 99 -2.17 3.81 -19.07
CA TYR A 99 -2.54 4.67 -17.95
C TYR A 99 -3.70 4.01 -17.21
N GLY A 100 -3.65 3.97 -15.89
CA GLY A 100 -4.67 3.27 -15.14
C GLY A 100 -4.56 3.43 -13.63
N ILE A 101 -5.02 2.41 -12.95
CA ILE A 101 -5.06 2.32 -11.49
C ILE A 101 -4.33 1.07 -11.02
N GLY A 102 -4.04 1.01 -9.73
CA GLY A 102 -3.38 -0.15 -9.16
C GLY A 102 -3.73 -0.38 -7.72
N ILE A 103 -3.35 -1.56 -7.24
CA ILE A 103 -3.43 -1.94 -5.85
C ILE A 103 -2.06 -2.42 -5.41
N LEU A 104 -1.64 -1.98 -4.23
CA LEU A 104 -0.54 -2.58 -3.49
C LEU A 104 -1.10 -3.23 -2.23
N SER A 105 -0.69 -4.45 -1.92
CA SER A 105 -1.19 -5.19 -0.76
C SER A 105 -0.09 -5.96 -0.06
N LYS A 106 -0.24 -6.18 1.26
CA LYS A 106 0.66 -7.03 2.04
C LYS A 106 0.57 -8.48 1.62
N GLU A 107 -0.66 -8.95 1.37
CA GLU A 107 -0.91 -10.30 0.91
C GLU A 107 -0.83 -10.36 -0.62
N THR A 108 -0.44 -11.50 -1.16
CA THR A 108 -0.45 -11.73 -2.60
C THR A 108 -1.89 -11.73 -3.10
N PRO A 109 -2.21 -10.93 -4.14
CA PRO A 109 -3.57 -10.87 -4.67
C PRO A 109 -4.00 -12.18 -5.33
#